data_d467bb8096ffe41ef6b94adea3c8de00
#
_entry.id   d467bb8096ffe41ef6b94adea3c8de00
#
_cell.length_a   1.000
_cell.length_b   1.000
_cell.length_c   1.000
_cell.angle_alpha   90.00
_cell.angle_beta   90.00
_cell.angle_gamma   90.00
#
_symmetry.space_group_name_H-M   'P 1'
#
loop_
_entity.id
_entity.type
_entity.pdbx_description
1 polymer ?
#
loop_
_entity_poly.entity_id
_entity_poly.type
_entity_poly.pdbx_seq_one_letter_code
_entity_poly.pdbx_strand_id
1 'polypeptide(L)'
;DGKEIWQFKTEESFTISNSKFSLIIINDMVIFSNSIGDITAINIKTGLITWQLPTQSSSIINETYNFKISKLVSDGNSIIFSNNKNEFHSIDAKNGTINWINEINSNITPIITGNLIFTVSNEGYLIVIEKNKGNIIRVTDLFKYYKLKERKKIKPVGSAIGNTNLYLTNTDGKMIVVDLNLGVVKRVEKVSGDFISRPFIVNDNIFVI
;
A
#
# COMPACT_ATOMS: atom_id res chain seq x y z
N ASP A 1 24.26 -6.08 -21.28
CA ASP A 1 24.78 -5.26 -22.41
C ASP A 1 24.24 -3.82 -22.37
N GLY A 2 23.18 -3.50 -21.59
CA GLY A 2 22.56 -2.17 -21.55
C GLY A 2 21.86 -1.75 -22.84
N LYS A 3 21.58 -2.67 -23.73
CA LYS A 3 20.85 -2.39 -24.97
C LYS A 3 19.36 -2.25 -24.66
N GLU A 4 18.75 -1.14 -25.07
CA GLU A 4 17.32 -0.94 -25.01
C GLU A 4 16.60 -1.97 -25.88
N ILE A 5 15.63 -2.69 -25.32
CA ILE A 5 14.81 -3.67 -26.04
C ILE A 5 13.50 -3.01 -26.49
N TRP A 6 12.88 -2.24 -25.59
CA TRP A 6 11.67 -1.47 -25.85
C TRP A 6 11.56 -0.32 -24.85
N GLN A 7 10.76 0.67 -25.20
CA GLN A 7 10.41 1.80 -24.36
C GLN A 7 8.89 1.96 -24.35
N PHE A 8 8.31 2.21 -23.19
CA PHE A 8 6.90 2.51 -23.04
C PHE A 8 6.74 3.93 -22.48
N LYS A 9 5.92 4.75 -23.15
CA LYS A 9 5.55 6.09 -22.66
C LYS A 9 4.17 6.02 -22.03
N THR A 10 4.05 6.46 -20.79
CA THR A 10 2.76 6.70 -20.14
C THR A 10 2.17 8.00 -20.63
N GLU A 11 0.87 8.21 -20.40
CA GLU A 11 0.27 9.52 -20.64
C GLU A 11 1.00 10.60 -19.86
N GLU A 12 1.26 11.74 -20.49
CA GLU A 12 1.91 12.87 -19.86
C GLU A 12 0.92 13.53 -18.91
N SER A 13 1.26 13.58 -17.63
CA SER A 13 0.53 14.33 -16.62
C SER A 13 1.31 15.60 -16.29
N PHE A 14 0.63 16.73 -16.17
CA PHE A 14 1.20 17.98 -15.68
C PHE A 14 1.60 17.92 -14.20
N THR A 15 1.31 16.82 -13.51
CA THR A 15 1.59 16.62 -12.10
C THR A 15 2.87 15.84 -11.90
N ILE A 16 3.82 16.44 -11.20
CA ILE A 16 5.02 15.75 -10.73
C ILE A 16 4.67 15.06 -9.40
N SER A 17 4.56 13.73 -9.44
CA SER A 17 4.41 12.97 -8.20
C SER A 17 5.77 12.85 -7.49
N ASN A 18 5.84 13.30 -6.24
CA ASN A 18 7.00 13.05 -5.37
C ASN A 18 7.01 11.62 -4.80
N SER A 19 5.99 10.81 -5.09
CA SER A 19 5.95 9.41 -4.65
C SER A 19 6.72 8.52 -5.62
N LYS A 20 7.47 7.55 -5.07
CA LYS A 20 8.14 6.54 -5.90
C LYS A 20 7.08 5.63 -6.52
N PHE A 21 7.10 5.51 -7.83
CA PHE A 21 6.23 4.57 -8.54
C PHE A 21 6.45 3.15 -8.03
N SER A 22 5.37 2.39 -7.97
CA SER A 22 5.42 0.98 -7.68
C SER A 22 5.46 0.19 -8.97
N LEU A 23 6.40 -0.74 -9.05
CA LEU A 23 6.53 -1.68 -10.16
C LEU A 23 6.67 -3.08 -9.58
N ILE A 24 5.92 -4.03 -10.12
CA ILE A 24 6.02 -5.46 -9.81
C ILE A 24 6.13 -6.26 -11.10
N ILE A 25 6.74 -7.43 -11.01
CA ILE A 25 6.83 -8.38 -12.12
C ILE A 25 6.05 -9.63 -11.72
N ILE A 26 5.10 -10.02 -12.57
CA ILE A 26 4.30 -11.23 -12.41
C ILE A 26 4.28 -11.97 -13.72
N ASN A 27 4.79 -13.20 -13.71
CA ASN A 27 4.96 -14.00 -14.93
C ASN A 27 5.75 -13.22 -16.01
N ASP A 28 5.19 -13.06 -17.21
CA ASP A 28 5.79 -12.32 -18.31
C ASP A 28 5.29 -10.85 -18.39
N MET A 29 4.80 -10.29 -17.30
CA MET A 29 4.26 -8.92 -17.25
C MET A 29 5.02 -8.03 -16.26
N VAL A 30 5.30 -6.81 -16.68
CA VAL A 30 5.66 -5.69 -15.82
C VAL A 30 4.38 -4.89 -15.53
N ILE A 31 4.05 -4.74 -14.25
CA ILE A 31 2.83 -4.06 -13.83
C ILE A 31 3.22 -2.87 -12.97
N PHE A 32 2.71 -1.71 -13.28
CA PHE A 32 3.04 -0.47 -12.59
C PHE A 32 1.86 0.51 -12.54
N SER A 33 1.93 1.44 -11.62
CA SER A 33 1.01 2.58 -11.52
C SER A 33 1.64 3.82 -12.13
N ASN A 34 0.83 4.64 -12.81
CA ASN A 34 1.26 5.97 -13.28
C ASN A 34 0.95 7.06 -12.24
N SER A 35 1.25 8.33 -12.55
CA SER A 35 1.04 9.48 -11.66
C SER A 35 -0.42 9.83 -11.40
N ILE A 36 -1.32 9.41 -12.27
CA ILE A 36 -2.77 9.60 -12.14
C ILE A 36 -3.47 8.39 -11.50
N GLY A 37 -2.70 7.33 -11.17
CA GLY A 37 -3.18 6.15 -10.45
C GLY A 37 -3.61 4.99 -11.33
N ASP A 38 -3.58 5.10 -12.66
CA ASP A 38 -3.89 3.98 -13.54
C ASP A 38 -2.88 2.86 -13.39
N ILE A 39 -3.36 1.63 -13.41
CA ILE A 39 -2.52 0.44 -13.38
C ILE A 39 -2.39 -0.11 -14.79
N THR A 40 -1.15 -0.27 -15.23
CA THR A 40 -0.84 -0.78 -16.56
C THR A 40 0.02 -2.03 -16.45
N ALA A 41 -0.34 -3.07 -17.20
CA ALA A 41 0.45 -4.28 -17.38
C ALA A 41 0.97 -4.36 -18.81
N ILE A 42 2.25 -4.62 -18.94
CA ILE A 42 2.99 -4.69 -20.20
C ILE A 42 3.69 -6.04 -20.30
N ASN A 43 3.64 -6.67 -21.45
CA ASN A 43 4.43 -7.86 -21.71
C ASN A 43 5.94 -7.52 -21.68
N ILE A 44 6.68 -8.20 -20.82
CA ILE A 44 8.10 -7.90 -20.55
C ILE A 44 9.01 -8.11 -21.78
N LYS A 45 8.62 -8.98 -22.72
CA LYS A 45 9.42 -9.28 -23.92
C LYS A 45 9.15 -8.33 -25.07
N THR A 46 7.87 -7.90 -25.22
CA THR A 46 7.44 -7.14 -26.40
C THR A 46 7.21 -5.66 -26.11
N GLY A 47 7.05 -5.24 -24.85
CA GLY A 47 6.67 -3.88 -24.48
C GLY A 47 5.22 -3.52 -24.82
N LEU A 48 4.39 -4.48 -25.25
CA LEU A 48 2.99 -4.23 -25.60
C LEU A 48 2.11 -4.30 -24.35
N ILE A 49 1.10 -3.41 -24.30
CA ILE A 49 0.10 -3.40 -23.24
C ILE A 49 -0.68 -4.72 -23.28
N THR A 50 -0.76 -5.41 -22.14
CA THR A 50 -1.60 -6.59 -21.95
C THR A 50 -2.99 -6.19 -21.46
N TRP A 51 -3.01 -5.31 -20.45
CA TRP A 51 -4.24 -4.70 -19.94
C TRP A 51 -3.93 -3.37 -19.25
N GLN A 52 -4.95 -2.55 -19.09
CA GLN A 52 -4.89 -1.28 -18.36
C GLN A 52 -6.19 -1.08 -17.58
N LEU A 53 -6.05 -0.66 -16.32
CA LEU A 53 -7.16 -0.34 -15.43
C LEU A 53 -7.06 1.13 -15.02
N PRO A 54 -7.95 2.01 -15.50
CA PRO A 54 -8.10 3.36 -14.94
C PRO A 54 -8.70 3.25 -13.54
N THR A 55 -8.05 3.86 -12.55
CA THR A 55 -8.53 3.85 -11.15
C THR A 55 -9.21 5.16 -10.76
N GLN A 56 -9.23 6.15 -11.64
CA GLN A 56 -9.92 7.41 -11.42
C GLN A 56 -11.07 7.59 -12.39
N SER A 57 -12.20 8.05 -11.87
CA SER A 57 -13.27 8.58 -12.73
C SER A 57 -12.82 9.91 -13.33
N SER A 58 -12.96 10.08 -14.62
CA SER A 58 -12.50 11.19 -15.47
C SER A 58 -13.03 12.59 -15.09
N SER A 59 -13.83 12.73 -14.04
CA SER A 59 -14.57 13.96 -13.75
C SER A 59 -13.88 15.01 -12.88
N ILE A 60 -12.66 14.74 -12.36
CA ILE A 60 -12.05 15.64 -11.37
C ILE A 60 -10.58 15.93 -11.72
N ILE A 61 -10.35 16.69 -12.78
CA ILE A 61 -9.01 17.17 -13.19
C ILE A 61 -8.33 18.02 -12.08
N ASN A 62 -9.07 18.68 -11.21
CA ASN A 62 -8.54 19.56 -10.17
C ASN A 62 -8.02 18.84 -8.93
N GLU A 63 -8.27 17.55 -8.74
CA GLU A 63 -7.83 16.79 -7.56
C GLU A 63 -6.60 15.91 -7.79
N THR A 64 -6.07 15.87 -8.99
CA THR A 64 -4.91 15.03 -9.38
C THR A 64 -3.61 15.43 -8.67
N TYR A 65 -3.49 16.68 -8.23
CA TYR A 65 -2.26 17.20 -7.61
C TYR A 65 -1.85 16.49 -6.30
N ASN A 66 -2.77 15.85 -5.60
CA ASN A 66 -2.53 15.18 -4.31
C ASN A 66 -2.81 13.67 -4.33
N PHE A 67 -2.91 13.08 -5.52
CA PHE A 67 -3.16 11.64 -5.61
C PHE A 67 -1.96 10.85 -5.09
N LYS A 68 -2.24 9.91 -4.18
CA LYS A 68 -1.25 9.00 -3.61
C LYS A 68 -1.77 7.58 -3.70
N ILE A 69 -0.94 6.71 -4.21
CA ILE A 69 -1.19 5.27 -4.28
C ILE A 69 -0.16 4.54 -3.42
N SER A 70 -0.58 3.48 -2.74
CA SER A 70 0.34 2.59 -2.04
C SER A 70 1.21 1.83 -3.04
N LYS A 71 2.24 1.15 -2.56
CA LYS A 71 2.94 0.18 -3.40
C LYS A 71 1.99 -0.96 -3.77
N LEU A 72 2.12 -1.44 -4.99
CA LEU A 72 1.46 -2.66 -5.44
C LEU A 72 2.08 -3.86 -4.74
N VAL A 73 1.26 -4.77 -4.23
CA VAL A 73 1.68 -6.07 -3.72
C VAL A 73 0.89 -7.18 -4.39
N SER A 74 1.49 -8.34 -4.56
CA SER A 74 0.82 -9.47 -5.21
C SER A 74 1.21 -10.79 -4.57
N ASP A 75 0.29 -11.76 -4.66
CA ASP A 75 0.52 -13.18 -4.37
C ASP A 75 0.68 -14.01 -5.65
N GLY A 76 0.80 -13.36 -6.82
CA GLY A 76 0.88 -13.98 -8.14
C GLY A 76 -0.46 -14.06 -8.88
N ASN A 77 -1.59 -14.09 -8.17
CA ASN A 77 -2.94 -14.16 -8.75
C ASN A 77 -3.68 -12.83 -8.65
N SER A 78 -3.55 -12.17 -7.51
CA SER A 78 -4.19 -10.88 -7.24
C SER A 78 -3.15 -9.80 -7.01
N ILE A 79 -3.49 -8.56 -7.36
CA ILE A 79 -2.72 -7.37 -7.05
C ILE A 79 -3.55 -6.54 -6.08
N ILE A 80 -2.92 -6.16 -4.96
CA ILE A 80 -3.54 -5.40 -3.88
C ILE A 80 -2.85 -4.05 -3.77
N PHE A 81 -3.64 -2.99 -3.70
CA PHE A 81 -3.16 -1.62 -3.48
C PHE A 81 -4.28 -0.74 -2.91
N SER A 82 -3.90 0.41 -2.42
CA SER A 82 -4.83 1.43 -1.91
C SER A 82 -4.45 2.82 -2.41
N ASN A 83 -5.37 3.74 -2.33
CA ASN A 83 -5.15 5.14 -2.64
C ASN A 83 -5.69 6.06 -1.52
N ASN A 84 -5.39 7.35 -1.63
CA ASN A 84 -5.86 8.36 -0.68
C ASN A 84 -7.26 8.92 -1.05
N LYS A 85 -7.96 8.29 -1.98
CA LYS A 85 -9.35 8.59 -2.35
C LYS A 85 -10.34 7.62 -1.70
N ASN A 86 -9.89 6.96 -0.62
CA ASN A 86 -10.70 6.02 0.15
C ASN A 86 -11.00 4.71 -0.59
N GLU A 87 -10.10 4.28 -1.47
CA GLU A 87 -10.28 3.06 -2.24
C GLU A 87 -9.13 2.08 -1.97
N PHE A 88 -9.50 0.86 -1.67
CA PHE A 88 -8.62 -0.28 -1.47
C PHE A 88 -9.03 -1.40 -2.41
N HIS A 89 -8.15 -1.71 -3.35
CA HIS A 89 -8.44 -2.58 -4.49
C HIS A 89 -7.81 -3.95 -4.36
N SER A 90 -8.54 -4.97 -4.84
CA SER A 90 -7.98 -6.23 -5.30
C SER A 90 -8.36 -6.40 -6.77
N ILE A 91 -7.36 -6.65 -7.61
CA ILE A 91 -7.55 -6.89 -9.03
C ILE A 91 -6.92 -8.22 -9.44
N ASP A 92 -7.47 -8.87 -10.45
CA ASP A 92 -6.88 -10.06 -11.07
C ASP A 92 -5.60 -9.68 -11.81
N ALA A 93 -4.50 -10.37 -11.48
CA ALA A 93 -3.19 -10.06 -12.04
C ALA A 93 -3.07 -10.38 -13.53
N LYS A 94 -3.89 -11.29 -14.05
CA LYS A 94 -3.82 -11.77 -15.44
C LYS A 94 -4.48 -10.81 -16.42
N ASN A 95 -5.61 -10.20 -16.03
CA ASN A 95 -6.47 -9.43 -16.94
C ASN A 95 -6.85 -8.05 -16.42
N GLY A 96 -6.44 -7.67 -15.20
CA GLY A 96 -6.73 -6.36 -14.60
C GLY A 96 -8.18 -6.17 -14.15
N THR A 97 -9.03 -7.21 -14.14
CA THR A 97 -10.39 -7.08 -13.64
C THR A 97 -10.44 -6.89 -12.14
N ILE A 98 -11.39 -6.07 -11.66
CA ILE A 98 -11.57 -5.82 -10.24
C ILE A 98 -12.21 -7.05 -9.60
N ASN A 99 -11.54 -7.63 -8.57
CA ASN A 99 -12.11 -8.68 -7.74
C ASN A 99 -13.06 -8.07 -6.70
N TRP A 100 -12.60 -7.02 -6.00
CA TRP A 100 -13.37 -6.26 -5.02
C TRP A 100 -12.71 -4.90 -4.72
N ILE A 101 -13.52 -3.98 -4.18
CA ILE A 101 -13.09 -2.66 -3.69
C ILE A 101 -13.68 -2.47 -2.29
N ASN A 102 -12.89 -1.91 -1.37
CA ASN A 102 -13.31 -1.46 -0.05
C ASN A 102 -13.03 0.04 0.13
N GLU A 103 -13.86 0.71 0.93
CA GLU A 103 -13.67 2.11 1.29
C GLU A 103 -12.65 2.24 2.43
N ILE A 104 -11.36 2.20 2.10
CA ILE A 104 -10.25 2.31 3.05
C ILE A 104 -9.24 3.35 2.56
N ASN A 105 -9.06 4.40 3.36
CA ASN A 105 -8.08 5.45 3.10
C ASN A 105 -6.72 5.04 3.66
N SER A 106 -5.83 4.51 2.83
CA SER A 106 -4.49 4.09 3.22
C SER A 106 -3.45 4.46 2.15
N ASN A 107 -2.26 4.85 2.60
CA ASN A 107 -1.11 5.13 1.74
C ASN A 107 0.06 4.17 1.99
N ILE A 108 -0.05 3.31 2.99
CA ILE A 108 1.02 2.36 3.29
C ILE A 108 0.88 1.09 2.45
N THR A 109 2.01 0.42 2.25
CA THR A 109 2.06 -0.85 1.52
C THR A 109 1.25 -1.91 2.27
N PRO A 110 0.24 -2.54 1.65
CA PRO A 110 -0.47 -3.67 2.26
C PRO A 110 0.46 -4.87 2.46
N ILE A 111 0.12 -5.75 3.39
CA ILE A 111 0.85 -6.99 3.63
C ILE A 111 -0.08 -8.17 3.42
N ILE A 112 0.31 -9.10 2.54
CA ILE A 112 -0.42 -10.34 2.29
C ILE A 112 0.23 -11.47 3.10
N THR A 113 -0.57 -12.19 3.88
CA THR A 113 -0.12 -13.37 4.62
C THR A 113 -1.20 -14.45 4.53
N GLY A 114 -0.94 -15.51 3.78
CA GLY A 114 -1.93 -16.55 3.53
C GLY A 114 -3.19 -15.99 2.86
N ASN A 115 -4.35 -16.20 3.47
CA ASN A 115 -5.64 -15.68 3.00
C ASN A 115 -6.02 -14.33 3.64
N LEU A 116 -5.09 -13.64 4.26
CA LEU A 116 -5.33 -12.37 4.93
C LEU A 116 -4.51 -11.24 4.33
N ILE A 117 -5.10 -10.05 4.30
CA ILE A 117 -4.45 -8.80 3.97
C ILE A 117 -4.50 -7.90 5.19
N PHE A 118 -3.37 -7.30 5.51
CA PHE A 118 -3.21 -6.34 6.60
C PHE A 118 -2.89 -4.98 6.01
N THR A 119 -3.63 -3.95 6.41
CA THR A 119 -3.34 -2.56 6.09
C THR A 119 -3.65 -1.67 7.27
N VAL A 120 -3.08 -0.47 7.29
CA VAL A 120 -3.41 0.56 8.30
C VAL A 120 -3.90 1.80 7.59
N SER A 121 -5.08 2.28 7.97
CA SER A 121 -5.63 3.51 7.41
C SER A 121 -4.86 4.75 7.88
N ASN A 122 -5.00 5.85 7.13
CA ASN A 122 -4.37 7.13 7.48
C ASN A 122 -4.85 7.69 8.84
N GLU A 123 -5.98 7.19 9.36
CA GLU A 123 -6.54 7.52 10.67
C GLU A 123 -5.99 6.63 11.80
N GLY A 124 -5.18 5.60 11.46
CA GLY A 124 -4.54 4.71 12.41
C GLY A 124 -5.36 3.48 12.79
N TYR A 125 -6.25 3.02 11.93
CA TYR A 125 -6.96 1.75 12.10
C TYR A 125 -6.21 0.62 11.39
N LEU A 126 -5.82 -0.42 12.12
CA LEU A 126 -5.41 -1.69 11.52
C LEU A 126 -6.64 -2.42 11.03
N ILE A 127 -6.65 -2.76 9.76
CA ILE A 127 -7.75 -3.44 9.09
C ILE A 127 -7.23 -4.77 8.56
N VAL A 128 -7.91 -5.85 8.93
CA VAL A 128 -7.65 -7.22 8.46
C VAL A 128 -8.76 -7.63 7.52
N ILE A 129 -8.40 -8.03 6.31
CA ILE A 129 -9.31 -8.30 5.21
C ILE A 129 -9.10 -9.74 4.74
N GLU A 130 -10.18 -10.47 4.48
CA GLU A 130 -10.13 -11.74 3.77
C GLU A 130 -9.78 -11.49 2.29
N LYS A 131 -8.68 -12.06 1.83
CA LYS A 131 -8.10 -11.74 0.52
C LYS A 131 -9.05 -12.02 -0.66
N ASN A 132 -9.76 -13.15 -0.63
CA ASN A 132 -10.52 -13.61 -1.79
C ASN A 132 -11.82 -12.83 -2.01
N LYS A 133 -12.50 -12.45 -0.93
CA LYS A 133 -13.82 -11.79 -1.00
C LYS A 133 -13.80 -10.31 -0.60
N GLY A 134 -12.69 -9.85 0.00
CA GLY A 134 -12.60 -8.48 0.50
C GLY A 134 -13.35 -8.23 1.81
N ASN A 135 -13.87 -9.27 2.48
CA ASN A 135 -14.59 -9.10 3.74
C ASN A 135 -13.65 -8.56 4.83
N ILE A 136 -14.04 -7.47 5.48
CA ILE A 136 -13.32 -6.96 6.64
C ILE A 136 -13.58 -7.88 7.82
N ILE A 137 -12.53 -8.54 8.32
CA ILE A 137 -12.61 -9.50 9.42
C ILE A 137 -12.45 -8.79 10.76
N ARG A 138 -11.56 -7.79 10.82
CA ARG A 138 -11.26 -7.08 12.07
C ARG A 138 -10.77 -5.67 11.79
N VAL A 139 -11.18 -4.75 12.67
CA VAL A 139 -10.68 -3.37 12.72
C VAL A 139 -10.19 -3.09 14.14
N THR A 140 -8.96 -2.58 14.27
CA THR A 140 -8.35 -2.23 15.57
C THR A 140 -7.89 -0.78 15.55
N ASP A 141 -8.36 0.05 16.48
CA ASP A 141 -7.89 1.42 16.66
C ASP A 141 -6.50 1.42 17.32
N LEU A 142 -5.44 1.64 16.53
CA LEU A 142 -4.07 1.69 17.00
C LEU A 142 -3.73 3.03 17.68
N PHE A 143 -4.49 4.07 17.37
CA PHE A 143 -4.25 5.42 17.89
C PHE A 143 -5.10 5.75 19.12
N LYS A 144 -5.84 4.79 19.69
CA LYS A 144 -6.71 5.01 20.85
C LYS A 144 -5.99 5.60 22.08
N TYR A 145 -4.68 5.39 22.19
CA TYR A 145 -3.86 5.90 23.30
C TYR A 145 -3.38 7.34 23.10
N TYR A 146 -3.54 7.91 21.90
CA TYR A 146 -3.22 9.30 21.63
C TYR A 146 -4.39 10.23 21.93
N LYS A 147 -4.09 11.45 22.39
CA LYS A 147 -5.10 12.49 22.52
C LYS A 147 -5.70 12.86 21.15
N LEU A 148 -6.96 13.22 21.10
CA LEU A 148 -7.67 13.52 19.85
C LEU A 148 -6.97 14.58 18.96
N LYS A 149 -6.36 15.60 19.57
CA LYS A 149 -5.61 16.64 18.86
C LYS A 149 -4.33 16.08 18.22
N GLU A 150 -3.69 15.12 18.87
CA GLU A 150 -2.44 14.48 18.40
C GLU A 150 -2.74 13.48 17.26
N ARG A 151 -3.81 12.71 17.37
CA ARG A 151 -4.24 11.72 16.36
C ARG A 151 -4.35 12.32 14.96
N LYS A 152 -4.86 13.56 14.85
CA LYS A 152 -5.00 14.24 13.54
C LYS A 152 -3.68 14.54 12.86
N LYS A 153 -2.59 14.68 13.63
CA LYS A 153 -1.25 15.03 13.14
C LYS A 153 -0.38 13.81 12.84
N ILE A 154 -0.66 12.69 13.53
CA ILE A 154 0.10 11.46 13.39
C ILE A 154 -0.39 10.71 12.15
N LYS A 155 0.56 10.24 11.33
CA LYS A 155 0.29 9.41 10.16
C LYS A 155 1.12 8.14 10.20
N PRO A 156 0.56 7.00 9.76
CA PRO A 156 1.33 5.80 9.50
C PRO A 156 2.40 6.07 8.43
N VAL A 157 3.61 5.56 8.68
CA VAL A 157 4.73 5.64 7.72
C VAL A 157 4.88 4.31 6.99
N GLY A 158 4.75 3.21 7.70
CA GLY A 158 4.78 1.88 7.13
C GLY A 158 4.74 0.80 8.18
N SER A 159 4.48 -0.43 7.74
CA SER A 159 4.38 -1.58 8.62
C SER A 159 5.18 -2.77 8.12
N ALA A 160 5.52 -3.67 9.04
CA ALA A 160 6.08 -4.99 8.78
C ALA A 160 5.44 -6.01 9.71
N ILE A 161 5.35 -7.27 9.27
CA ILE A 161 4.89 -8.40 10.10
C ILE A 161 6.08 -9.31 10.34
N GLY A 162 6.31 -9.64 11.59
CA GLY A 162 7.30 -10.63 12.02
C GLY A 162 6.72 -11.50 13.12
N ASN A 163 6.82 -12.82 12.96
CA ASN A 163 6.23 -13.79 13.84
C ASN A 163 4.72 -13.51 14.01
N THR A 164 4.25 -13.23 15.22
CA THR A 164 2.83 -12.96 15.55
C THR A 164 2.53 -11.46 15.73
N ASN A 165 3.47 -10.59 15.41
CA ASN A 165 3.32 -9.16 15.64
C ASN A 165 3.35 -8.35 14.34
N LEU A 166 2.55 -7.28 14.32
CA LEU A 166 2.71 -6.20 13.36
C LEU A 166 3.43 -5.04 14.05
N TYR A 167 4.41 -4.49 13.34
CA TYR A 167 5.19 -3.33 13.75
C TYR A 167 4.82 -2.17 12.83
N LEU A 168 4.28 -1.10 13.40
CA LEU A 168 3.87 0.10 12.69
C LEU A 168 4.72 1.28 13.14
N THR A 169 5.37 1.96 12.22
CA THR A 169 6.05 3.24 12.48
C THR A 169 5.16 4.41 12.08
N ASN A 170 5.25 5.50 12.85
CA ASN A 170 4.45 6.70 12.67
C ASN A 170 5.33 7.95 12.52
N THR A 171 4.72 9.02 11.99
CA THR A 171 5.39 10.32 11.79
C THR A 171 5.85 11.03 13.07
N ASP A 172 5.41 10.57 14.25
CA ASP A 172 5.83 11.10 15.56
C ASP A 172 7.06 10.38 16.15
N GLY A 173 7.76 9.59 15.34
CA GLY A 173 8.96 8.86 15.75
C GLY A 173 8.70 7.65 16.64
N LYS A 174 7.45 7.19 16.72
CA LYS A 174 7.08 6.01 17.53
C LYS A 174 6.79 4.80 16.68
N MET A 175 7.03 3.63 17.29
CA MET A 175 6.65 2.33 16.77
C MET A 175 5.56 1.71 17.66
N ILE A 176 4.48 1.28 17.04
CA ILE A 176 3.38 0.54 17.69
C ILE A 176 3.57 -0.95 17.38
N VAL A 177 3.58 -1.77 18.42
CA VAL A 177 3.63 -3.23 18.30
C VAL A 177 2.26 -3.81 18.60
N VAL A 178 1.72 -4.56 17.65
CA VAL A 178 0.38 -5.14 17.70
C VAL A 178 0.48 -6.66 17.71
N ASP A 179 -0.18 -7.30 18.64
CA ASP A 179 -0.40 -8.75 18.61
C ASP A 179 -1.45 -9.08 17.55
N LEU A 180 -1.08 -9.82 16.52
CA LEU A 180 -1.99 -10.15 15.43
C LEU A 180 -3.05 -11.20 15.81
N ASN A 181 -2.74 -12.10 16.75
CA ASN A 181 -3.68 -13.11 17.20
C ASN A 181 -4.79 -12.48 18.04
N LEU A 182 -4.40 -11.65 19.00
CA LEU A 182 -5.34 -10.96 19.90
C LEU A 182 -5.95 -9.72 19.26
N GLY A 183 -5.26 -9.11 18.28
CA GLY A 183 -5.68 -7.86 17.66
C GLY A 183 -5.54 -6.65 18.58
N VAL A 184 -4.60 -6.66 19.54
CA VAL A 184 -4.43 -5.60 20.53
C VAL A 184 -3.03 -4.99 20.44
N VAL A 185 -2.94 -3.71 20.79
CA VAL A 185 -1.65 -3.02 20.95
C VAL A 185 -0.95 -3.59 22.18
N LYS A 186 0.24 -4.18 21.99
CA LYS A 186 1.11 -4.69 23.06
C LYS A 186 1.89 -3.57 23.73
N ARG A 187 2.50 -2.70 22.92
CA ARG A 187 3.32 -1.60 23.39
C ARG A 187 3.48 -0.52 22.33
N VAL A 188 3.83 0.67 22.79
CA VAL A 188 4.19 1.82 21.95
C VAL A 188 5.60 2.27 22.42
N GLU A 189 6.55 2.26 21.49
CA GLU A 189 7.95 2.58 21.77
C GLU A 189 8.35 3.86 21.05
N LYS A 190 9.06 4.76 21.73
CA LYS A 190 9.70 5.89 21.10
C LYS A 190 11.04 5.43 20.51
N VAL A 191 11.16 5.50 19.18
CA VAL A 191 12.34 5.10 18.43
C VAL A 191 13.25 6.29 18.16
N SER A 192 12.65 7.44 17.81
CA SER A 192 13.36 8.68 17.49
C SER A 192 12.59 9.90 17.98
N GLY A 193 13.26 11.04 18.03
CA GLY A 193 12.60 12.35 18.21
C GLY A 193 12.02 12.91 16.91
N ASP A 194 12.49 12.40 15.80
CA ASP A 194 12.19 12.87 14.44
C ASP A 194 11.47 11.81 13.62
N PHE A 195 11.30 12.10 12.33
CA PHE A 195 10.73 11.19 11.36
C PHE A 195 11.53 9.88 11.27
N ILE A 196 10.81 8.77 11.16
CA ILE A 196 11.39 7.42 11.02
C ILE A 196 10.88 6.74 9.76
N SER A 197 11.69 5.86 9.20
CA SER A 197 11.33 5.03 8.05
C SER A 197 10.29 3.96 8.41
N ARG A 198 9.76 3.28 7.39
CA ARG A 198 9.05 2.02 7.63
C ARG A 198 9.98 1.00 8.29
N PRO A 199 9.45 0.07 9.11
CA PRO A 199 10.26 -0.98 9.70
C PRO A 199 10.65 -2.04 8.65
N PHE A 200 11.83 -2.62 8.83
CA PHE A 200 12.31 -3.78 8.08
C PHE A 200 12.67 -4.88 9.07
N ILE A 201 12.36 -6.12 8.72
CA ILE A 201 12.69 -7.29 9.55
C ILE A 201 13.67 -8.16 8.78
N VAL A 202 14.84 -8.39 9.37
CA VAL A 202 15.89 -9.23 8.82
C VAL A 202 16.49 -10.05 9.96
N ASN A 203 16.55 -11.38 9.83
CA ASN A 203 17.13 -12.28 10.82
C ASN A 203 16.66 -11.99 12.27
N ASP A 204 15.34 -11.94 12.46
CA ASP A 204 14.66 -11.67 13.74
C ASP A 204 14.94 -10.29 14.36
N ASN A 205 15.62 -9.41 13.66
CA ASN A 205 15.86 -8.03 14.07
C ASN A 205 14.99 -7.05 13.30
N ILE A 206 14.55 -5.99 13.98
CA ILE A 206 13.78 -4.90 13.39
C ILE A 206 14.72 -3.71 13.20
N PHE A 207 14.76 -3.21 11.97
CA PHE A 207 15.51 -2.03 11.60
C PHE A 207 14.57 -0.89 11.23
N VAL A 208 14.89 0.29 11.72
CA VAL A 208 14.21 1.56 11.41
C VAL A 208 15.31 2.60 11.21
N ILE A 209 15.18 3.45 10.20
CA ILE A 209 16.12 4.50 9.84
C ILE A 209 15.49 5.85 10.12
#